data_b7cca8b69bb438ed4d5d76653afbd4b7
#
_entry.id   b7cca8b69bb438ed4d5d76653afbd4b7
#
_cell.length_a   1.000
_cell.length_b   1.000
_cell.length_c   1.000
_cell.angle_alpha   90.00
_cell.angle_beta   90.00
_cell.angle_gamma   90.00
#
_symmetry.space_group_name_H-M   'P 1'
#
loop_
_entity.id
_entity.type
_entity.pdbx_description
1 polymer ?
#
loop_
_entity_poly.entity_id
_entity_poly.type
_entity_poly.pdbx_seq_one_letter_code
_entity_poly.pdbx_strand_id
1 'polypeptide(L)'
;MKAAKLPIVVSVLNHKGGVGKTTTTANLGAGLARQGLKVLLIDLDVQANLTHQMVGDLEANEPNICEALLEEKPLTSILRPTGTKGLFIAPAGESLIELDLNLFNKFGREYVLKNSIAQTEGISSFDVVLIDNPPYISLATVNSLAASDFYLVPVSCEYLPMMGLKYLQKTISRIQKVNPALKPLGVALTMYDKRESIGQSVAELLREELADQVFETMIRVNTKIKGSPSTQQTIFQFENDPKGRGTLDFTAFTQEVMGRLNLQKGAEV
;
A
#
# COMPACT_ATOMS: atom_id res chain seq x y z
N MET A 1 0.23 -31.80 8.28
CA MET A 1 0.41 -30.72 7.29
C MET A 1 0.67 -29.44 8.07
N LYS A 2 1.79 -28.75 7.85
CA LYS A 2 1.97 -27.40 8.40
C LYS A 2 0.90 -26.51 7.77
N ALA A 3 0.13 -25.76 8.58
CA ALA A 3 -0.79 -24.75 8.04
C ALA A 3 0.00 -23.83 7.10
N ALA A 4 -0.52 -23.64 5.89
CA ALA A 4 0.12 -22.72 4.94
C ALA A 4 0.18 -21.34 5.59
N LYS A 5 1.38 -20.75 5.63
CA LYS A 5 1.59 -19.42 6.21
C LYS A 5 0.92 -18.40 5.28
N LEU A 6 -0.08 -17.67 5.77
CA LEU A 6 -0.67 -16.55 5.02
C LEU A 6 0.36 -15.42 4.87
N PRO A 7 0.28 -14.64 3.77
CA PRO A 7 1.12 -13.46 3.59
C PRO A 7 0.87 -12.42 4.69
N ILE A 8 1.87 -11.60 4.97
CA ILE A 8 1.68 -10.40 5.80
C ILE A 8 0.92 -9.36 4.97
N VAL A 9 -0.18 -8.86 5.51
CA VAL A 9 -1.05 -7.88 4.83
C VAL A 9 -0.84 -6.50 5.44
N VAL A 10 -0.50 -5.51 4.59
CA VAL A 10 -0.24 -4.12 4.99
C VAL A 10 -1.15 -3.17 4.21
N SER A 11 -1.96 -2.41 4.92
CA SER A 11 -2.80 -1.32 4.37
C SER A 11 -2.00 -0.03 4.30
N VAL A 12 -1.90 0.60 3.13
CA VAL A 12 -1.27 1.92 2.96
C VAL A 12 -2.38 2.96 2.85
N LEU A 13 -2.51 3.86 3.83
CA LEU A 13 -3.63 4.78 3.87
C LEU A 13 -3.29 6.14 4.48
N ASN A 14 -4.01 7.16 4.02
CA ASN A 14 -4.11 8.50 4.64
C ASN A 14 -5.33 9.20 4.04
N HIS A 15 -6.04 9.99 4.86
CA HIS A 15 -7.21 10.77 4.40
C HIS A 15 -6.85 11.88 3.41
N LYS A 16 -5.62 12.36 3.44
CA LYS A 16 -5.17 13.43 2.55
C LYS A 16 -4.79 12.86 1.19
N GLY A 17 -5.31 13.48 0.12
CA GLY A 17 -4.85 13.25 -1.24
C GLY A 17 -3.42 13.77 -1.44
N GLY A 18 -2.68 13.18 -2.39
CA GLY A 18 -1.36 13.68 -2.79
C GLY A 18 -0.21 13.46 -1.80
N VAL A 19 -0.40 12.70 -0.71
CA VAL A 19 0.67 12.41 0.27
C VAL A 19 1.59 11.25 -0.13
N GLY A 20 1.43 10.70 -1.33
CA GLY A 20 2.28 9.62 -1.84
C GLY A 20 1.86 8.21 -1.43
N LYS A 21 0.59 7.93 -1.14
CA LYS A 21 0.09 6.56 -0.85
C LYS A 21 0.45 5.59 -1.97
N THR A 22 -0.10 5.82 -3.16
CA THR A 22 0.13 5.01 -4.37
C THR A 22 1.62 4.90 -4.71
N THR A 23 2.34 6.02 -4.66
CA THR A 23 3.80 6.06 -4.90
C THR A 23 4.55 5.18 -3.90
N THR A 24 4.15 5.22 -2.63
CA THR A 24 4.74 4.39 -1.57
C THR A 24 4.42 2.93 -1.80
N THR A 25 3.15 2.60 -2.09
CA THR A 25 2.69 1.22 -2.35
C THR A 25 3.45 0.60 -3.54
N ALA A 26 3.51 1.30 -4.68
CA ALA A 26 4.18 0.83 -5.89
C ALA A 26 5.68 0.58 -5.67
N ASN A 27 6.37 1.58 -5.09
CA ASN A 27 7.83 1.50 -4.96
C ASN A 27 8.27 0.62 -3.78
N LEU A 28 7.51 0.56 -2.68
CA LEU A 28 7.75 -0.42 -1.61
C LEU A 28 7.55 -1.84 -2.13
N GLY A 29 6.46 -2.09 -2.86
CA GLY A 29 6.21 -3.41 -3.48
C GLY A 29 7.34 -3.84 -4.39
N ALA A 30 7.81 -2.95 -5.27
CA ALA A 30 8.95 -3.21 -6.13
C ALA A 30 10.25 -3.41 -5.34
N GLY A 31 10.47 -2.61 -4.30
CA GLY A 31 11.62 -2.75 -3.40
C GLY A 31 11.66 -4.13 -2.72
N LEU A 32 10.54 -4.57 -2.17
CA LEU A 32 10.40 -5.91 -1.54
C LEU A 32 10.63 -7.04 -2.56
N ALA A 33 10.04 -6.93 -3.76
CA ALA A 33 10.25 -7.91 -4.82
C ALA A 33 11.73 -7.99 -5.26
N ARG A 34 12.44 -6.87 -5.30
CA ARG A 34 13.90 -6.81 -5.56
C ARG A 34 14.74 -7.46 -4.44
N GLN A 35 14.19 -7.63 -3.24
CA GLN A 35 14.81 -8.41 -2.16
C GLN A 35 14.46 -9.91 -2.24
N GLY A 36 13.87 -10.38 -3.34
CA GLY A 36 13.52 -11.78 -3.58
C GLY A 36 12.19 -12.22 -2.94
N LEU A 37 11.38 -11.29 -2.45
CA LEU A 37 10.05 -11.59 -1.92
C LEU A 37 9.01 -11.64 -3.04
N LYS A 38 7.99 -12.47 -2.88
CA LYS A 38 6.83 -12.48 -3.76
C LYS A 38 5.74 -11.57 -3.19
N VAL A 39 5.41 -10.50 -3.91
CA VAL A 39 4.55 -9.41 -3.44
C VAL A 39 3.31 -9.29 -4.29
N LEU A 40 2.16 -9.13 -3.63
CA LEU A 40 0.89 -8.79 -4.25
C LEU A 40 0.50 -7.35 -3.89
N LEU A 41 0.23 -6.53 -4.88
CA LEU A 41 -0.42 -5.24 -4.73
C LEU A 41 -1.93 -5.41 -4.91
N ILE A 42 -2.73 -4.71 -4.11
CA ILE A 42 -4.18 -4.61 -4.29
C ILE A 42 -4.51 -3.12 -4.39
N ASP A 43 -5.12 -2.71 -5.50
CA ASP A 43 -5.57 -1.34 -5.70
C ASP A 43 -7.05 -1.21 -5.32
N LEU A 44 -7.36 -0.40 -4.30
CA LEU A 44 -8.74 -0.13 -3.85
C LEU A 44 -9.15 1.34 -4.09
N ASP A 45 -8.35 2.11 -4.83
CA ASP A 45 -8.73 3.47 -5.21
C ASP A 45 -9.47 3.43 -6.56
N VAL A 46 -10.66 4.03 -6.60
CA VAL A 46 -11.46 4.18 -7.84
C VAL A 46 -10.71 4.95 -8.93
N GLN A 47 -9.71 5.75 -8.57
CA GLN A 47 -8.85 6.44 -9.52
C GLN A 47 -7.85 5.50 -10.21
N ALA A 48 -7.70 4.27 -9.77
CA ALA A 48 -6.85 3.23 -10.34
C ALA A 48 -5.40 3.65 -10.65
N ASN A 49 -4.86 4.61 -9.88
CA ASN A 49 -3.53 5.16 -10.12
C ASN A 49 -2.42 4.11 -9.96
N LEU A 50 -2.57 3.19 -9.00
CA LEU A 50 -1.62 2.08 -8.82
C LEU A 50 -1.70 1.13 -10.01
N THR A 51 -2.91 0.79 -10.44
CA THR A 51 -3.18 -0.06 -11.59
C THR A 51 -2.55 0.53 -12.85
N HIS A 52 -2.85 1.80 -13.14
CA HIS A 52 -2.27 2.51 -14.28
C HIS A 52 -0.73 2.46 -14.27
N GLN A 53 -0.11 2.74 -13.13
CA GLN A 53 1.35 2.74 -12.99
C GLN A 53 1.95 1.35 -13.21
N MET A 54 1.28 0.28 -12.78
CA MET A 54 1.88 -1.06 -12.74
C MET A 54 1.60 -1.89 -13.99
N VAL A 55 0.45 -1.69 -14.65
CA VAL A 55 -0.02 -2.53 -15.77
C VAL A 55 -0.71 -1.74 -16.88
N GLY A 56 -0.85 -0.42 -16.75
CA GLY A 56 -1.62 0.41 -17.69
C GLY A 56 -3.11 0.45 -17.35
N ASP A 57 -3.86 1.12 -18.22
CA ASP A 57 -5.31 1.20 -18.07
C ASP A 57 -5.96 -0.14 -18.39
N LEU A 58 -7.03 -0.46 -17.64
CA LEU A 58 -7.84 -1.63 -17.93
C LEU A 58 -8.88 -1.29 -18.99
N GLU A 59 -9.17 -2.24 -19.87
CA GLU A 59 -10.36 -2.17 -20.70
C GLU A 59 -11.63 -2.43 -19.87
N ALA A 60 -12.77 -1.91 -20.30
CA ALA A 60 -14.03 -1.93 -19.53
C ALA A 60 -14.51 -3.33 -19.07
N ASN A 61 -14.11 -4.39 -19.76
CA ASN A 61 -14.51 -5.76 -19.46
C ASN A 61 -13.38 -6.60 -18.84
N GLU A 62 -12.26 -5.98 -18.48
CA GLU A 62 -11.16 -6.73 -17.90
C GLU A 62 -11.39 -7.02 -16.41
N PRO A 63 -11.11 -8.27 -15.96
CA PRO A 63 -11.31 -8.66 -14.56
C PRO A 63 -10.54 -7.78 -13.60
N ASN A 64 -11.19 -7.32 -12.54
CA ASN A 64 -10.67 -6.40 -11.56
C ASN A 64 -11.11 -6.75 -10.13
N ILE A 65 -10.58 -6.04 -9.14
CA ILE A 65 -10.80 -6.34 -7.72
C ILE A 65 -12.27 -6.21 -7.31
N CYS A 66 -13.05 -5.29 -7.90
CA CYS A 66 -14.46 -5.12 -7.58
C CYS A 66 -15.25 -6.39 -7.90
N GLU A 67 -15.06 -6.93 -9.09
CA GLU A 67 -15.74 -8.17 -9.51
C GLU A 67 -15.35 -9.35 -8.62
N ALA A 68 -14.04 -9.50 -8.31
CA ALA A 68 -13.59 -10.56 -7.43
C ALA A 68 -14.25 -10.49 -6.04
N LEU A 69 -14.44 -9.28 -5.50
CA LEU A 69 -15.07 -9.09 -4.19
C LEU A 69 -16.60 -9.27 -4.22
N LEU A 70 -17.27 -8.81 -5.28
CA LEU A 70 -18.74 -8.91 -5.40
C LEU A 70 -19.20 -10.30 -5.77
N GLU A 71 -18.51 -10.97 -6.67
CA GLU A 71 -18.83 -12.29 -7.17
C GLU A 71 -18.15 -13.43 -6.39
N GLU A 72 -17.40 -13.09 -5.34
CA GLU A 72 -16.65 -14.05 -4.48
C GLU A 72 -15.70 -14.93 -5.30
N LYS A 73 -15.14 -14.37 -6.37
CA LYS A 73 -14.13 -15.04 -7.19
C LYS A 73 -12.78 -15.06 -6.48
N PRO A 74 -11.94 -16.09 -6.68
CA PRO A 74 -10.60 -16.10 -6.13
C PRO A 74 -9.75 -14.98 -6.72
N LEU A 75 -8.94 -14.29 -5.91
CA LEU A 75 -8.07 -13.19 -6.39
C LEU A 75 -7.11 -13.65 -7.49
N THR A 76 -6.70 -14.91 -7.50
CA THR A 76 -5.84 -15.47 -8.56
C THR A 76 -6.43 -15.34 -9.97
N SER A 77 -7.76 -15.23 -10.10
CA SER A 77 -8.43 -15.06 -11.40
C SER A 77 -8.21 -13.68 -12.02
N ILE A 78 -7.82 -12.68 -11.22
CA ILE A 78 -7.65 -11.28 -11.65
C ILE A 78 -6.21 -10.80 -11.58
N LEU A 79 -5.29 -11.60 -11.01
CA LEU A 79 -3.90 -11.18 -10.81
C LEU A 79 -3.19 -10.97 -12.14
N ARG A 80 -2.43 -9.87 -12.20
CA ARG A 80 -1.54 -9.56 -13.32
C ARG A 80 -0.10 -9.47 -12.87
N PRO A 81 0.84 -10.04 -13.63
CA PRO A 81 2.25 -9.76 -13.42
C PRO A 81 2.56 -8.31 -13.79
N THR A 82 3.43 -7.69 -13.04
CA THR A 82 3.95 -6.35 -13.37
C THR A 82 5.27 -6.44 -14.12
N GLY A 83 5.83 -5.31 -14.54
CA GLY A 83 7.18 -5.25 -15.14
C GLY A 83 8.34 -5.58 -14.16
N THR A 84 8.03 -5.89 -12.89
CA THR A 84 9.02 -6.27 -11.87
C THR A 84 8.84 -7.74 -11.49
N LYS A 85 9.89 -8.55 -11.62
CA LYS A 85 9.86 -9.97 -11.25
C LYS A 85 9.45 -10.15 -9.78
N GLY A 86 8.50 -11.04 -9.52
CA GLY A 86 7.99 -11.32 -8.17
C GLY A 86 6.91 -10.35 -7.68
N LEU A 87 6.57 -9.32 -8.46
CA LEU A 87 5.53 -8.34 -8.13
C LEU A 87 4.29 -8.54 -9.01
N PHE A 88 3.15 -8.68 -8.36
CA PHE A 88 1.84 -8.89 -8.98
C PHE A 88 0.86 -7.83 -8.50
N ILE A 89 -0.22 -7.62 -9.26
CA ILE A 89 -1.30 -6.70 -8.87
C ILE A 89 -2.67 -7.34 -9.08
N ALA A 90 -3.56 -7.12 -8.11
CA ALA A 90 -5.01 -7.20 -8.28
C ALA A 90 -5.49 -5.78 -8.63
N PRO A 91 -5.84 -5.53 -9.89
CA PRO A 91 -6.05 -4.18 -10.38
C PRO A 91 -7.42 -3.63 -9.98
N ALA A 92 -7.52 -2.30 -9.82
CA ALA A 92 -8.78 -1.57 -9.75
C ALA A 92 -9.38 -1.38 -11.15
N GLY A 93 -10.71 -1.34 -11.23
CA GLY A 93 -11.45 -0.97 -12.44
C GLY A 93 -12.53 0.06 -12.12
N GLU A 94 -13.16 0.61 -13.15
CA GLU A 94 -14.23 1.62 -13.00
C GLU A 94 -15.39 1.13 -12.12
N SER A 95 -15.69 -0.18 -12.15
CA SER A 95 -16.74 -0.82 -11.33
C SER A 95 -16.50 -0.67 -9.82
N LEU A 96 -15.28 -0.33 -9.38
CA LEU A 96 -14.97 -0.15 -7.96
C LEU A 96 -15.77 1.00 -7.32
N ILE A 97 -16.26 1.95 -8.12
CA ILE A 97 -17.16 3.03 -7.66
C ILE A 97 -18.47 2.47 -7.06
N GLU A 98 -18.91 1.31 -7.52
CA GLU A 98 -20.15 0.67 -7.09
C GLU A 98 -19.96 -0.26 -5.88
N LEU A 99 -18.71 -0.52 -5.47
CA LEU A 99 -18.41 -1.48 -4.42
C LEU A 99 -19.15 -1.17 -3.12
N ASP A 100 -19.11 0.09 -2.67
CA ASP A 100 -19.75 0.51 -1.42
C ASP A 100 -21.27 0.31 -1.46
N LEU A 101 -21.90 0.59 -2.61
CA LEU A 101 -23.35 0.41 -2.80
C LEU A 101 -23.73 -1.08 -2.78
N ASN A 102 -23.00 -1.89 -3.52
CA ASN A 102 -23.28 -3.32 -3.65
C ASN A 102 -23.04 -4.07 -2.33
N LEU A 103 -22.05 -3.66 -1.55
CA LEU A 103 -21.78 -4.27 -0.24
C LEU A 103 -22.67 -3.72 0.90
N PHE A 104 -23.39 -2.62 0.69
CA PHE A 104 -24.12 -1.92 1.78
C PHE A 104 -25.03 -2.83 2.59
N ASN A 105 -25.78 -3.72 1.97
CA ASN A 105 -26.71 -4.66 2.62
C ASN A 105 -26.13 -6.05 2.87
N LYS A 106 -24.84 -6.28 2.56
CA LYS A 106 -24.20 -7.60 2.76
C LYS A 106 -23.83 -7.81 4.22
N PHE A 107 -24.21 -8.94 4.80
CA PHE A 107 -23.75 -9.33 6.14
C PHE A 107 -22.23 -9.60 6.10
N GLY A 108 -21.50 -9.09 7.11
CA GLY A 108 -20.04 -9.23 7.18
C GLY A 108 -19.31 -8.48 6.07
N ARG A 109 -19.94 -7.44 5.51
CA ARG A 109 -19.42 -6.60 4.42
C ARG A 109 -18.03 -6.04 4.66
N GLU A 110 -17.66 -5.88 5.93
CA GLU A 110 -16.33 -5.43 6.36
C GLU A 110 -15.24 -6.48 6.22
N TYR A 111 -15.60 -7.76 6.01
CA TYR A 111 -14.66 -8.88 5.92
C TYR A 111 -14.54 -9.47 4.53
N VAL A 112 -15.16 -8.89 3.52
CA VAL A 112 -15.20 -9.47 2.16
C VAL A 112 -13.79 -9.65 1.60
N LEU A 113 -12.93 -8.63 1.69
CA LEU A 113 -11.54 -8.72 1.25
C LEU A 113 -10.72 -9.71 2.09
N LYS A 114 -10.91 -9.71 3.41
CA LYS A 114 -10.25 -10.67 4.31
C LYS A 114 -10.56 -12.11 3.92
N ASN A 115 -11.84 -12.39 3.69
CA ASN A 115 -12.30 -13.72 3.28
C ASN A 115 -11.76 -14.08 1.90
N SER A 116 -11.79 -13.14 0.95
CA SER A 116 -11.25 -13.33 -0.39
C SER A 116 -9.76 -13.69 -0.36
N ILE A 117 -8.94 -12.96 0.43
CA ILE A 117 -7.52 -13.28 0.62
C ILE A 117 -7.37 -14.68 1.22
N ALA A 118 -8.09 -14.99 2.31
CA ALA A 118 -7.94 -16.26 3.02
C ALA A 118 -8.36 -17.48 2.21
N GLN A 119 -9.37 -17.33 1.34
CA GLN A 119 -9.94 -18.40 0.51
C GLN A 119 -9.23 -18.56 -0.84
N THR A 120 -8.41 -17.59 -1.24
CA THR A 120 -7.72 -17.64 -2.53
C THR A 120 -6.65 -18.72 -2.52
N GLU A 121 -6.84 -19.75 -3.33
CA GLU A 121 -5.86 -20.81 -3.52
C GLU A 121 -4.53 -20.24 -4.07
N GLY A 122 -3.42 -20.66 -3.49
CA GLY A 122 -2.08 -20.19 -3.86
C GLY A 122 -1.69 -18.84 -3.26
N ILE A 123 -2.55 -18.15 -2.48
CA ILE A 123 -2.20 -16.88 -1.82
C ILE A 123 -1.02 -17.04 -0.86
N SER A 124 -0.85 -18.22 -0.27
CA SER A 124 0.28 -18.56 0.61
C SER A 124 1.64 -18.57 -0.10
N SER A 125 1.67 -18.48 -1.43
CA SER A 125 2.91 -18.31 -2.17
C SER A 125 3.44 -16.87 -2.14
N PHE A 126 2.62 -15.90 -1.72
CA PHE A 126 3.06 -14.53 -1.50
C PHE A 126 3.59 -14.34 -0.08
N ASP A 127 4.62 -13.52 0.05
CA ASP A 127 5.21 -13.15 1.33
C ASP A 127 4.48 -11.94 1.94
N VAL A 128 4.14 -10.97 1.08
CA VAL A 128 3.52 -9.69 1.48
C VAL A 128 2.39 -9.32 0.52
N VAL A 129 1.31 -8.79 1.07
CA VAL A 129 0.23 -8.09 0.35
C VAL A 129 0.25 -6.62 0.77
N LEU A 130 0.36 -5.70 -0.18
CA LEU A 130 0.24 -4.26 0.05
C LEU A 130 -1.07 -3.76 -0.56
N ILE A 131 -1.87 -3.05 0.21
CA ILE A 131 -3.19 -2.54 -0.23
C ILE A 131 -3.11 -1.02 -0.32
N ASP A 132 -3.29 -0.47 -1.53
CA ASP A 132 -3.44 0.97 -1.75
C ASP A 132 -4.88 1.40 -1.53
N ASN A 133 -5.08 2.48 -0.78
CA ASN A 133 -6.40 2.94 -0.37
C ASN A 133 -6.74 4.33 -0.94
N PRO A 134 -8.02 4.61 -1.19
CA PRO A 134 -8.48 5.94 -1.57
C PRO A 134 -8.19 6.98 -0.47
N PRO A 135 -8.24 8.30 -0.80
CA PRO A 135 -7.99 9.38 0.16
C PRO A 135 -9.21 9.70 1.06
N TYR A 136 -10.11 8.75 1.24
CA TYR A 136 -11.30 8.89 2.09
C TYR A 136 -11.63 7.55 2.76
N ILE A 137 -12.45 7.58 3.82
CA ILE A 137 -12.92 6.38 4.48
C ILE A 137 -14.20 5.90 3.79
N SER A 138 -14.07 4.81 3.06
CA SER A 138 -15.13 4.06 2.40
C SER A 138 -15.22 2.65 2.98
N LEU A 139 -16.17 1.87 2.51
CA LEU A 139 -16.23 0.45 2.85
C LEU A 139 -15.04 -0.32 2.29
N ALA A 140 -14.47 0.11 1.15
CA ALA A 140 -13.21 -0.42 0.63
C ALA A 140 -12.06 -0.23 1.64
N THR A 141 -11.92 0.98 2.23
CA THR A 141 -10.90 1.24 3.28
C THR A 141 -11.15 0.41 4.54
N VAL A 142 -12.41 0.23 4.94
CA VAL A 142 -12.77 -0.65 6.08
C VAL A 142 -12.35 -2.09 5.79
N ASN A 143 -12.65 -2.61 4.60
CA ASN A 143 -12.23 -3.95 4.16
C ASN A 143 -10.71 -4.11 4.14
N SER A 144 -10.00 -3.11 3.62
CA SER A 144 -8.54 -3.08 3.64
C SER A 144 -7.97 -3.26 5.04
N LEU A 145 -8.43 -2.44 5.99
CA LEU A 145 -7.97 -2.49 7.39
C LEU A 145 -8.44 -3.74 8.13
N ALA A 146 -9.64 -4.25 7.84
CA ALA A 146 -10.15 -5.49 8.42
C ALA A 146 -9.35 -6.72 7.96
N ALA A 147 -8.77 -6.67 6.76
CA ALA A 147 -7.94 -7.72 6.19
C ALA A 147 -6.47 -7.64 6.60
N SER A 148 -6.02 -6.51 7.16
CA SER A 148 -4.60 -6.22 7.36
C SER A 148 -4.07 -6.62 8.74
N ASP A 149 -2.80 -7.04 8.77
CA ASP A 149 -2.01 -7.21 10.00
C ASP A 149 -1.44 -5.87 10.47
N PHE A 150 -1.05 -5.03 9.49
CA PHE A 150 -0.43 -3.73 9.74
C PHE A 150 -1.04 -2.63 8.86
N TYR A 151 -0.86 -1.38 9.32
CA TYR A 151 -1.14 -0.21 8.51
C TYR A 151 0.06 0.74 8.47
N LEU A 152 0.32 1.30 7.27
CA LEU A 152 1.38 2.25 6.96
C LEU A 152 0.76 3.59 6.57
N VAL A 153 1.24 4.68 7.15
CA VAL A 153 0.70 6.02 6.92
C VAL A 153 1.74 6.92 6.26
N PRO A 154 1.71 7.10 4.94
CA PRO A 154 2.51 8.13 4.28
C PRO A 154 2.02 9.53 4.66
N VAL A 155 2.95 10.41 5.04
CA VAL A 155 2.68 11.80 5.44
C VAL A 155 3.62 12.73 4.71
N SER A 156 3.05 13.71 3.97
CA SER A 156 3.84 14.75 3.31
C SER A 156 4.40 15.75 4.32
N CYS A 157 5.68 16.07 4.19
CA CYS A 157 6.35 17.08 4.99
C CYS A 157 6.06 18.52 4.54
N GLU A 158 5.24 18.71 3.49
CA GLU A 158 4.90 20.05 2.96
C GLU A 158 3.83 20.78 3.78
N TYR A 159 3.14 20.10 4.69
CA TYR A 159 2.00 20.67 5.42
C TYR A 159 1.81 20.02 6.79
N LEU A 160 1.37 20.79 7.79
CA LEU A 160 1.10 20.30 9.16
C LEU A 160 0.02 19.19 9.15
N PRO A 161 0.40 17.92 9.44
CA PRO A 161 -0.49 16.78 9.28
C PRO A 161 -1.38 16.46 10.50
N MET A 162 -1.20 17.19 11.63
CA MET A 162 -1.74 16.80 12.93
C MET A 162 -3.26 16.58 12.98
N MET A 163 -4.05 17.43 12.30
CA MET A 163 -5.50 17.26 12.28
C MET A 163 -5.91 15.97 11.54
N GLY A 164 -5.24 15.70 10.41
CA GLY A 164 -5.47 14.48 9.63
C GLY A 164 -5.09 13.22 10.38
N LEU A 165 -3.97 13.23 11.11
CA LEU A 165 -3.52 12.10 11.91
C LEU A 165 -4.44 11.80 13.09
N LYS A 166 -4.93 12.81 13.82
CA LYS A 166 -5.93 12.63 14.89
C LYS A 166 -7.22 12.01 14.35
N TYR A 167 -7.68 12.45 13.18
CA TYR A 167 -8.86 11.86 12.54
C TYR A 167 -8.60 10.40 12.12
N LEU A 168 -7.43 10.13 11.56
CA LEU A 168 -7.02 8.77 11.20
C LEU A 168 -6.94 7.85 12.43
N GLN A 169 -6.31 8.29 13.51
CA GLN A 169 -6.25 7.53 14.77
C GLN A 169 -7.65 7.18 15.31
N LYS A 170 -8.60 8.13 15.23
CA LYS A 170 -10.00 7.88 15.62
C LYS A 170 -10.66 6.82 14.73
N THR A 171 -10.36 6.84 13.44
CA THR A 171 -10.84 5.81 12.51
C THR A 171 -10.23 4.45 12.82
N ILE A 172 -8.91 4.37 12.97
CA ILE A 172 -8.20 3.13 13.33
C ILE A 172 -8.77 2.53 14.62
N SER A 173 -9.01 3.34 15.66
CA SER A 173 -9.59 2.87 16.92
C SER A 173 -11.00 2.26 16.76
N ARG A 174 -11.76 2.70 15.76
CA ARG A 174 -13.05 2.08 15.43
C ARG A 174 -12.85 0.76 14.70
N ILE A 175 -11.90 0.71 13.76
CA ILE A 175 -11.59 -0.51 13.00
C ILE A 175 -10.98 -1.58 13.89
N GLN A 176 -10.22 -1.22 14.93
CA GLN A 176 -9.69 -2.19 15.90
C GLN A 176 -10.77 -2.95 16.68
N LYS A 177 -12.02 -2.49 16.69
CA LYS A 177 -13.16 -3.27 17.19
C LYS A 177 -13.52 -4.44 16.26
N VAL A 178 -13.26 -4.27 14.95
CA VAL A 178 -13.51 -5.26 13.90
C VAL A 178 -12.27 -6.15 13.70
N ASN A 179 -11.07 -5.56 13.77
CA ASN A 179 -9.79 -6.24 13.67
C ASN A 179 -8.87 -5.86 14.83
N PRO A 180 -9.01 -6.53 16.01
CA PRO A 180 -8.18 -6.22 17.19
C PRO A 180 -6.68 -6.51 16.99
N ALA A 181 -6.31 -7.31 15.98
CA ALA A 181 -4.92 -7.65 15.69
C ALA A 181 -4.20 -6.58 14.85
N LEU A 182 -4.93 -5.59 14.30
CA LEU A 182 -4.36 -4.54 13.46
C LEU A 182 -3.37 -3.66 14.24
N LYS A 183 -2.13 -3.57 13.74
CA LYS A 183 -1.04 -2.83 14.37
C LYS A 183 -0.50 -1.72 13.47
N PRO A 184 0.02 -0.61 14.04
CA PRO A 184 0.78 0.34 13.23
C PRO A 184 2.08 -0.30 12.73
N LEU A 185 2.36 -0.18 11.43
CA LEU A 185 3.70 -0.41 10.90
C LEU A 185 4.54 0.84 11.08
N GLY A 186 3.92 2.00 10.86
CA GLY A 186 4.54 3.29 11.13
C GLY A 186 4.07 4.40 10.19
N VAL A 187 4.66 5.58 10.41
CA VAL A 187 4.45 6.80 9.63
C VAL A 187 5.66 7.03 8.72
N ALA A 188 5.45 7.01 7.40
CA ALA A 188 6.48 7.26 6.40
C ALA A 188 6.46 8.74 5.98
N LEU A 189 7.55 9.46 6.23
CA LEU A 189 7.71 10.84 5.82
C LEU A 189 8.01 10.91 4.32
N THR A 190 7.15 11.59 3.57
CA THR A 190 7.26 11.76 2.13
C THR A 190 7.44 13.23 1.75
N MET A 191 7.91 13.49 0.53
CA MET A 191 8.09 14.84 -0.01
C MET A 191 8.95 15.71 0.93
N TYR A 192 9.95 15.11 1.57
CA TYR A 192 10.86 15.84 2.45
C TYR A 192 11.85 16.65 1.64
N ASP A 193 11.91 17.96 1.88
CA ASP A 193 12.98 18.83 1.39
C ASP A 193 13.76 19.44 2.55
N LYS A 194 15.02 19.05 2.69
CA LYS A 194 15.91 19.53 3.75
C LYS A 194 16.18 21.06 3.71
N ARG A 195 15.86 21.72 2.59
CA ARG A 195 16.03 23.16 2.40
C ARG A 195 14.86 23.95 2.98
N GLU A 196 13.74 23.28 3.24
CA GLU A 196 12.53 23.88 3.76
C GLU A 196 12.39 23.67 5.25
N SER A 197 12.32 24.76 6.02
CA SER A 197 12.16 24.71 7.48
C SER A 197 10.86 24.02 7.89
N ILE A 198 9.80 24.16 7.11
CA ILE A 198 8.51 23.51 7.40
C ILE A 198 8.65 21.99 7.38
N GLY A 199 9.40 21.43 6.44
CA GLY A 199 9.61 19.98 6.34
C GLY A 199 10.36 19.43 7.55
N GLN A 200 11.36 20.18 8.04
CA GLN A 200 12.09 19.84 9.27
C GLN A 200 11.17 19.90 10.50
N SER A 201 10.42 20.99 10.68
CA SER A 201 9.50 21.15 11.81
C SER A 201 8.39 20.08 11.82
N VAL A 202 7.88 19.68 10.67
CA VAL A 202 6.90 18.58 10.56
C VAL A 202 7.53 17.25 10.97
N ALA A 203 8.75 16.95 10.51
CA ALA A 203 9.44 15.71 10.84
C ALA A 203 9.77 15.64 12.36
N GLU A 204 10.23 16.74 12.95
CA GLU A 204 10.51 16.84 14.39
C GLU A 204 9.24 16.65 15.22
N LEU A 205 8.17 17.40 14.90
CA LEU A 205 6.88 17.30 15.59
C LEU A 205 6.32 15.85 15.56
N LEU A 206 6.39 15.19 14.40
CA LEU A 206 5.90 13.82 14.29
C LEU A 206 6.74 12.84 15.09
N ARG A 207 8.06 13.03 15.16
CA ARG A 207 8.95 12.20 15.99
C ARG A 207 8.73 12.43 17.49
N GLU A 208 8.46 13.67 17.90
CA GLU A 208 8.09 13.97 19.29
C GLU A 208 6.78 13.31 19.71
N GLU A 209 5.75 13.36 18.84
CA GLU A 209 4.41 12.85 19.17
C GLU A 209 4.25 11.33 18.98
N LEU A 210 4.96 10.72 18.01
CA LEU A 210 4.78 9.33 17.63
C LEU A 210 6.00 8.45 17.84
N ALA A 211 7.11 9.04 18.26
CA ALA A 211 8.36 8.36 18.63
C ALA A 211 8.81 7.31 17.60
N ASP A 212 8.96 6.07 18.02
CA ASP A 212 9.40 4.92 17.23
C ASP A 212 8.44 4.51 16.09
N GLN A 213 7.23 5.05 16.09
CA GLN A 213 6.30 4.82 14.98
C GLN A 213 6.68 5.57 13.71
N VAL A 214 7.48 6.64 13.78
CA VAL A 214 7.98 7.33 12.58
C VAL A 214 9.16 6.56 12.00
N PHE A 215 9.15 6.35 10.68
CA PHE A 215 10.30 5.76 10.00
C PHE A 215 11.49 6.73 10.03
N GLU A 216 12.69 6.18 10.20
CA GLU A 216 13.93 6.98 10.11
C GLU A 216 14.18 7.46 8.69
N THR A 217 13.89 6.59 7.73
CA THR A 217 14.03 6.89 6.32
C THR A 217 12.97 7.89 5.86
N MET A 218 13.39 8.94 5.18
CA MET A 218 12.51 9.95 4.58
C MET A 218 12.58 9.85 3.05
N ILE A 219 11.42 9.86 2.39
CA ILE A 219 11.34 9.93 0.93
C ILE A 219 11.38 11.40 0.52
N ARG A 220 12.50 11.79 -0.09
CA ARG A 220 12.77 13.18 -0.47
C ARG A 220 11.99 13.60 -1.71
N VAL A 221 11.74 14.92 -1.83
CA VAL A 221 11.23 15.49 -3.09
C VAL A 221 12.16 15.10 -4.24
N ASN A 222 11.58 14.48 -5.27
CA ASN A 222 12.32 14.01 -6.43
C ASN A 222 11.44 14.02 -7.68
N THR A 223 11.88 14.71 -8.72
CA THR A 223 11.15 14.83 -10.01
C THR A 223 11.03 13.48 -10.72
N LYS A 224 11.99 12.57 -10.54
CA LYS A 224 11.94 11.24 -11.13
C LYS A 224 10.89 10.36 -10.46
N ILE A 225 10.72 10.47 -9.12
CA ILE A 225 9.61 9.80 -8.41
C ILE A 225 8.26 10.33 -8.94
N LYS A 226 8.13 11.65 -9.16
CA LYS A 226 6.91 12.25 -9.72
C LYS A 226 6.67 11.84 -11.18
N GLY A 227 7.72 11.63 -11.96
CA GLY A 227 7.64 11.29 -13.38
C GLY A 227 7.45 9.79 -13.66
N SER A 228 7.93 8.91 -12.80
CA SER A 228 7.90 7.47 -13.06
C SER A 228 6.50 6.87 -13.32
N PRO A 229 5.40 7.34 -12.69
CA PRO A 229 4.07 6.82 -12.99
C PRO A 229 3.62 7.06 -14.43
N SER A 230 3.99 8.20 -15.03
CA SER A 230 3.58 8.54 -16.40
C SER A 230 4.20 7.63 -17.48
N THR A 231 5.23 6.87 -17.13
CA THR A 231 5.87 5.89 -18.00
C THR A 231 5.60 4.44 -17.56
N GLN A 232 4.63 4.25 -16.66
CA GLN A 232 4.26 2.94 -16.11
C GLN A 232 5.47 2.21 -15.49
N GLN A 233 6.29 2.94 -14.76
CA GLN A 233 7.51 2.43 -14.15
C GLN A 233 7.54 2.70 -12.65
N THR A 234 8.22 1.82 -11.93
CA THR A 234 8.68 2.11 -10.57
C THR A 234 9.92 3.01 -10.61
N ILE A 235 10.28 3.63 -9.48
CA ILE A 235 11.49 4.46 -9.43
C ILE A 235 12.75 3.67 -9.78
N PHE A 236 12.79 2.39 -9.45
CA PHE A 236 13.93 1.52 -9.72
C PHE A 236 14.15 1.27 -11.22
N GLN A 237 13.05 1.19 -11.98
CA GLN A 237 13.08 1.06 -13.44
C GLN A 237 13.35 2.40 -14.11
N PHE A 238 12.70 3.47 -13.65
CA PHE A 238 12.77 4.80 -14.24
C PHE A 238 14.15 5.46 -14.06
N GLU A 239 14.72 5.40 -12.86
CA GLU A 239 16.09 5.91 -12.64
C GLU A 239 17.12 5.03 -13.31
N ASN A 240 16.90 3.71 -13.29
CA ASN A 240 17.84 2.68 -13.77
C ASN A 240 19.29 2.94 -13.31
N ASP A 241 19.43 3.46 -12.11
CA ASP A 241 20.68 3.83 -11.46
C ASP A 241 20.61 3.47 -9.97
N PRO A 242 21.45 2.51 -9.50
CA PRO A 242 21.48 2.12 -8.10
C PRO A 242 21.90 3.25 -7.15
N LYS A 243 22.52 4.31 -7.67
CA LYS A 243 22.88 5.53 -6.93
C LYS A 243 21.88 6.66 -7.11
N GLY A 244 20.82 6.45 -7.88
CA GLY A 244 19.74 7.41 -8.05
C GLY A 244 19.10 7.75 -6.71
N ARG A 245 18.79 9.03 -6.48
CA ARG A 245 18.30 9.49 -5.18
C ARG A 245 16.98 8.81 -4.79
N GLY A 246 16.06 8.64 -5.73
CA GLY A 246 14.79 7.97 -5.47
C GLY A 246 14.98 6.48 -5.21
N THR A 247 15.87 5.84 -5.98
CA THR A 247 16.28 4.43 -5.78
C THR A 247 16.89 4.23 -4.39
N LEU A 248 17.78 5.12 -3.95
CA LEU A 248 18.38 5.03 -2.61
C LEU A 248 17.34 5.21 -1.49
N ASP A 249 16.44 6.20 -1.61
CA ASP A 249 15.41 6.46 -0.61
C ASP A 249 14.49 5.24 -0.47
N PHE A 250 13.97 4.71 -1.57
CA PHE A 250 13.09 3.56 -1.51
C PHE A 250 13.82 2.25 -1.16
N THR A 251 15.10 2.12 -1.47
CA THR A 251 15.89 0.97 -1.00
C THR A 251 16.04 1.00 0.52
N ALA A 252 16.43 2.14 1.10
CA ALA A 252 16.56 2.30 2.54
C ALA A 252 15.20 2.09 3.25
N PHE A 253 14.13 2.69 2.71
CA PHE A 253 12.78 2.53 3.25
C PHE A 253 12.33 1.05 3.22
N THR A 254 12.58 0.34 2.11
CA THR A 254 12.27 -1.09 2.01
C THR A 254 13.00 -1.91 3.07
N GLN A 255 14.29 -1.63 3.30
CA GLN A 255 15.07 -2.33 4.31
C GLN A 255 14.52 -2.09 5.72
N GLU A 256 14.12 -0.85 6.04
CA GLU A 256 13.52 -0.50 7.33
C GLU A 256 12.16 -1.20 7.51
N VAL A 257 11.32 -1.22 6.48
CA VAL A 257 10.03 -1.95 6.49
C VAL A 257 10.27 -3.45 6.71
N MET A 258 11.23 -4.06 6.02
CA MET A 258 11.59 -5.46 6.22
C MET A 258 12.01 -5.75 7.67
N GLY A 259 12.80 -4.85 8.27
CA GLY A 259 13.19 -4.95 9.68
C GLY A 259 11.98 -4.93 10.62
N ARG A 260 11.04 -3.98 10.43
CA ARG A 260 9.82 -3.87 11.24
C ARG A 260 8.88 -5.07 11.09
N LEU A 261 8.83 -5.68 9.91
CA LEU A 261 8.03 -6.86 9.61
C LEU A 261 8.74 -8.19 9.93
N ASN A 262 10.01 -8.15 10.39
CA ASN A 262 10.86 -9.32 10.60
C ASN A 262 10.97 -10.21 9.34
N LEU A 263 11.01 -9.59 8.16
CA LEU A 263 11.19 -10.27 6.89
C LEU A 263 12.68 -10.50 6.61
N GLN A 264 13.02 -11.70 6.14
CA GLN A 264 14.35 -12.01 5.63
C GLN A 264 14.36 -11.85 4.11
N LYS A 265 15.55 -11.64 3.54
CA LYS A 265 15.70 -11.66 2.07
C LYS A 265 15.22 -13.01 1.54
N GLY A 266 14.44 -12.98 0.48
CA GLY A 266 14.09 -14.19 -0.25
C GLY A 266 15.33 -14.83 -0.88
N ALA A 267 15.25 -16.12 -1.18
CA ALA A 267 16.30 -16.77 -1.96
C ALA A 267 16.41 -16.10 -3.34
N GLU A 268 17.63 -15.81 -3.80
CA GLU A 268 17.85 -15.40 -5.18
C GLU A 268 17.38 -16.53 -6.10
N VAL A 269 16.29 -16.29 -6.85
CA VAL A 269 15.73 -17.22 -7.84
C VAL A 269 16.17 -16.82 -9.23
#